data_f36d2414a6da24435fac3b69781192c5
#
_entry.id   f36d2414a6da24435fac3b69781192c5
#
_cell.length_a   1.000
_cell.length_b   1.000
_cell.length_c   1.000
_cell.angle_alpha   90.00
_cell.angle_beta   90.00
_cell.angle_gamma   90.00
#
_symmetry.space_group_name_H-M   'P 1'
#
loop_
_entity.id
_entity.type
_entity.pdbx_description
1 polymer ?
#
loop_
_entity_poly.entity_id
_entity_poly.type
_entity_poly.pdbx_seq_one_letter_code
_entity_poly.pdbx_strand_id
1 'polypeptide(L)'
;AALFQELDPALWKRSRGNPVKLLLELDPARLEALSASGYAARVQATREALRAYLEARRTKRGPLVAYFSAEYGFHSSLPIYAGGLGVLAGDHVKAASDLGLNLVGVGLFYHEGYFHQRLSPEGEQVEVYEPLRPEELPLVPVQDAEGRPVRVAVEFPGRLVHVGGYRVQVGAVPVYLLTTDLPENAPEDRQITARLYAAGLEARIQQELVLGLGGVRFLRALGLAPAFFHMNEGHSAFLGLERLRELVAEGYPFREALELARASALFTTHTPVPAGHDVFPLDLVDRYLGGFWEKLGVDRDTFLGLGLEEKPWGPVFSMSNLALRTAAQANGVSRLHGEVSRNMFRHLWPGLLAEEVPIGHVTNGVHTWTFL
;
A
#
# COMPACT_ATOMS: atom_id res chain seq x y z
N ALA A 1 24.61 -1.09 4.90
CA ALA A 1 24.98 0.34 5.01
C ALA A 1 26.49 0.52 5.04
N ALA A 2 27.22 -0.17 5.96
CA ALA A 2 28.65 0.04 6.16
C ALA A 2 29.49 -0.08 4.85
N LEU A 3 29.25 -1.08 4.03
CA LEU A 3 29.96 -1.25 2.76
C LEU A 3 29.76 -0.08 1.79
N PHE A 4 28.52 0.46 1.70
CA PHE A 4 28.27 1.63 0.85
C PHE A 4 28.91 2.90 1.40
N GLN A 5 28.88 3.09 2.73
CA GLN A 5 29.52 4.23 3.36
C GLN A 5 31.05 4.22 3.16
N GLU A 6 31.66 3.05 3.15
CA GLU A 6 33.10 2.87 2.91
C GLU A 6 33.52 3.20 1.48
N LEU A 7 32.63 2.97 0.48
CA LEU A 7 32.89 3.32 -0.91
C LEU A 7 33.23 4.81 -1.05
N ASP A 8 32.34 5.67 -0.57
CA ASP A 8 32.54 7.12 -0.52
C ASP A 8 31.67 7.72 0.60
N PRO A 9 32.26 8.05 1.76
CA PRO A 9 31.51 8.61 2.90
C PRO A 9 30.82 9.94 2.58
N ALA A 10 31.43 10.78 1.74
CA ALA A 10 30.88 12.08 1.36
C ALA A 10 29.68 11.91 0.42
N LEU A 11 29.81 11.04 -0.57
CA LEU A 11 28.72 10.71 -1.48
C LEU A 11 27.60 9.97 -0.78
N TRP A 12 27.89 9.04 0.16
CA TRP A 12 26.90 8.40 1.01
C TRP A 12 26.05 9.40 1.79
N LYS A 13 26.68 10.41 2.36
CA LYS A 13 25.99 11.48 3.07
C LYS A 13 25.13 12.34 2.09
N ARG A 14 25.68 12.72 0.93
CA ARG A 14 24.94 13.50 -0.09
C ARG A 14 23.74 12.73 -0.65
N SER A 15 23.90 11.42 -0.89
CA SER A 15 22.80 10.55 -1.36
C SER A 15 21.78 10.23 -0.26
N ARG A 16 21.94 10.76 0.96
CA ARG A 16 21.08 10.49 2.12
C ARG A 16 20.94 8.98 2.41
N GLY A 17 22.02 8.22 2.24
CA GLY A 17 22.04 6.80 2.44
C GLY A 17 21.32 5.98 1.34
N ASN A 18 21.10 6.56 0.17
CA ASN A 18 20.55 5.86 -0.97
C ASN A 18 21.66 5.10 -1.72
N PRO A 19 21.68 3.74 -1.66
CA PRO A 19 22.75 2.97 -2.28
C PRO A 19 22.70 2.99 -3.82
N VAL A 20 21.51 3.11 -4.41
CA VAL A 20 21.36 3.16 -5.88
C VAL A 20 21.95 4.46 -6.40
N LYS A 21 21.53 5.59 -5.82
CA LYS A 21 22.05 6.91 -6.19
C LYS A 21 23.56 7.00 -5.98
N LEU A 22 24.06 6.47 -4.86
CA LEU A 22 25.50 6.39 -4.61
C LEU A 22 26.22 5.66 -5.73
N LEU A 23 25.71 4.47 -6.13
CA LEU A 23 26.37 3.67 -7.17
C LEU A 23 26.32 4.32 -8.56
N LEU A 24 25.27 5.07 -8.88
CA LEU A 24 25.14 5.81 -10.14
C LEU A 24 26.11 6.99 -10.26
N GLU A 25 26.44 7.62 -9.12
CA GLU A 25 27.32 8.81 -9.06
C GLU A 25 28.77 8.45 -8.67
N LEU A 26 29.06 7.17 -8.37
CA LEU A 26 30.37 6.73 -7.88
C LEU A 26 31.42 6.80 -8.98
N ASP A 27 32.57 7.42 -8.66
CA ASP A 27 33.76 7.36 -9.52
C ASP A 27 34.31 5.93 -9.56
N PRO A 28 34.40 5.29 -10.75
CA PRO A 28 34.97 3.95 -10.89
C PRO A 28 36.37 3.76 -10.27
N ALA A 29 37.19 4.81 -10.25
CA ALA A 29 38.53 4.77 -9.66
C ALA A 29 38.49 4.45 -8.15
N ARG A 30 37.38 4.77 -7.46
CA ARG A 30 37.20 4.41 -6.04
C ARG A 30 37.04 2.90 -5.85
N LEU A 31 36.36 2.22 -6.76
CA LEU A 31 36.23 0.74 -6.74
C LEU A 31 37.57 0.06 -6.94
N GLU A 32 38.37 0.56 -7.89
CA GLU A 32 39.73 0.04 -8.15
C GLU A 32 40.65 0.21 -6.92
N ALA A 33 40.62 1.39 -6.28
CA ALA A 33 41.40 1.68 -5.08
C ALA A 33 41.05 0.75 -3.90
N LEU A 34 39.78 0.35 -3.77
CA LEU A 34 39.32 -0.54 -2.69
C LEU A 34 39.57 -2.03 -3.01
N SER A 35 39.83 -2.41 -4.24
CA SER A 35 40.00 -3.80 -4.63
C SER A 35 41.17 -4.50 -3.89
N ALA A 36 42.23 -3.76 -3.55
CA ALA A 36 43.39 -4.24 -2.82
C ALA A 36 43.18 -4.32 -1.29
N SER A 37 42.10 -3.74 -0.74
CA SER A 37 41.90 -3.58 0.71
C SER A 37 41.09 -4.71 1.38
N GLY A 38 40.81 -5.81 0.67
CA GLY A 38 39.89 -6.86 1.14
C GLY A 38 38.40 -6.46 1.07
N TYR A 39 38.07 -5.30 0.53
CA TYR A 39 36.70 -4.83 0.35
C TYR A 39 35.88 -5.78 -0.54
N ALA A 40 36.46 -6.22 -1.66
CA ALA A 40 35.81 -7.17 -2.58
C ALA A 40 35.40 -8.49 -1.89
N ALA A 41 36.26 -9.02 -1.00
CA ALA A 41 35.95 -10.23 -0.23
C ALA A 41 34.74 -10.02 0.70
N ARG A 42 34.64 -8.85 1.35
CA ARG A 42 33.50 -8.52 2.22
C ARG A 42 32.20 -8.33 1.43
N VAL A 43 32.28 -7.71 0.26
CA VAL A 43 31.12 -7.61 -0.66
C VAL A 43 30.67 -9.01 -1.08
N GLN A 44 31.62 -9.89 -1.46
CA GLN A 44 31.30 -11.26 -1.87
C GLN A 44 30.67 -12.06 -0.71
N ALA A 45 31.19 -11.96 0.50
CA ALA A 45 30.63 -12.62 1.68
C ALA A 45 29.20 -12.13 1.97
N THR A 46 28.96 -10.81 1.87
CA THR A 46 27.62 -10.24 2.03
C THR A 46 26.64 -10.73 0.96
N ARG A 47 27.11 -10.82 -0.30
CA ARG A 47 26.32 -11.37 -1.42
C ARG A 47 25.95 -12.82 -1.20
N GLU A 48 26.89 -13.64 -0.72
CA GLU A 48 26.66 -15.04 -0.39
C GLU A 48 25.67 -15.22 0.75
N ALA A 49 25.79 -14.40 1.82
CA ALA A 49 24.85 -14.39 2.93
C ALA A 49 23.43 -14.01 2.45
N LEU A 50 23.30 -13.00 1.59
CA LEU A 50 22.02 -12.61 1.01
C LEU A 50 21.43 -13.73 0.13
N ARG A 51 22.25 -14.38 -0.68
CA ARG A 51 21.81 -15.52 -1.51
C ARG A 51 21.33 -16.68 -0.65
N ALA A 52 22.07 -17.04 0.39
CA ALA A 52 21.65 -18.08 1.35
C ALA A 52 20.33 -17.72 2.06
N TYR A 53 20.19 -16.46 2.46
CA TYR A 53 18.93 -15.94 3.04
C TYR A 53 17.76 -16.12 2.08
N LEU A 54 17.90 -15.73 0.81
CA LEU A 54 16.84 -15.83 -0.19
C LEU A 54 16.53 -17.28 -0.56
N GLU A 55 17.54 -18.14 -0.70
CA GLU A 55 17.36 -19.56 -1.02
C GLU A 55 16.61 -20.29 0.11
N ALA A 56 16.93 -20.03 1.37
CA ALA A 56 16.24 -20.59 2.50
C ALA A 56 14.74 -20.21 2.56
N ARG A 57 14.34 -19.18 1.83
CA ARG A 57 12.96 -18.64 1.75
C ARG A 57 12.33 -18.82 0.36
N ARG A 58 12.95 -19.62 -0.50
CA ARG A 58 12.43 -19.91 -1.83
C ARG A 58 11.10 -20.65 -1.78
N THR A 59 10.99 -21.65 -0.92
CA THR A 59 9.74 -22.35 -0.65
C THR A 59 8.93 -21.53 0.34
N LYS A 60 7.83 -20.98 -0.13
CA LYS A 60 6.95 -20.13 0.68
C LYS A 60 6.05 -20.96 1.60
N ARG A 61 5.75 -20.39 2.76
CA ARG A 61 4.86 -21.00 3.76
C ARG A 61 3.45 -20.42 3.63
N GLY A 62 2.47 -21.31 3.62
CA GLY A 62 1.05 -20.96 3.61
C GLY A 62 0.53 -20.44 2.26
N PRO A 63 -0.76 -20.10 2.23
CA PRO A 63 -1.41 -19.54 1.06
C PRO A 63 -0.86 -18.15 0.73
N LEU A 64 -1.03 -17.71 -0.52
CA LEU A 64 -0.63 -16.36 -0.91
C LEU A 64 -1.55 -15.32 -0.25
N VAL A 65 -0.95 -14.36 0.44
CA VAL A 65 -1.62 -13.22 1.06
C VAL A 65 -1.24 -11.95 0.31
N ALA A 66 -2.22 -11.15 -0.12
CA ALA A 66 -2.00 -9.82 -0.63
C ALA A 66 -2.22 -8.78 0.48
N TYR A 67 -1.16 -8.05 0.84
CA TYR A 67 -1.16 -7.02 1.86
C TYR A 67 -1.18 -5.63 1.22
N PHE A 68 -2.29 -4.91 1.41
CA PHE A 68 -2.53 -3.59 0.83
C PHE A 68 -2.30 -2.49 1.86
N SER A 69 -1.48 -1.51 1.52
CA SER A 69 -1.23 -0.36 2.37
C SER A 69 -1.01 0.90 1.51
N ALA A 70 -1.54 2.03 1.96
CA ALA A 70 -1.33 3.31 1.29
C ALA A 70 0.13 3.79 1.40
N GLU A 71 0.87 3.36 2.42
CA GLU A 71 2.24 3.77 2.66
C GLU A 71 3.11 2.62 3.17
N TYR A 72 4.41 2.63 2.81
CA TYR A 72 5.40 1.65 3.25
C TYR A 72 6.71 2.32 3.67
N GLY A 73 7.08 2.20 4.93
CA GLY A 73 8.33 2.69 5.48
C GLY A 73 9.42 1.62 5.46
N PHE A 74 10.02 1.35 4.30
CA PHE A 74 11.07 0.35 4.17
C PHE A 74 12.44 0.89 4.56
N HIS A 75 12.81 2.03 3.99
CA HIS A 75 14.09 2.69 4.15
C HIS A 75 13.99 4.16 3.75
N SER A 76 14.83 5.01 4.31
CA SER A 76 14.87 6.45 4.02
C SER A 76 15.16 6.78 2.54
N SER A 77 15.77 5.86 1.79
CA SER A 77 15.99 6.01 0.34
C SER A 77 14.71 5.89 -0.50
N LEU A 78 13.62 5.40 0.07
CA LEU A 78 12.31 5.31 -0.59
C LEU A 78 11.25 5.99 0.29
N PRO A 79 11.15 7.33 0.26
CA PRO A 79 10.31 8.10 1.17
C PRO A 79 8.84 8.14 0.70
N ILE A 80 8.18 6.98 0.68
CA ILE A 80 6.77 6.79 0.33
C ILE A 80 5.90 6.54 1.56
N TYR A 81 6.28 7.09 2.70
CA TYR A 81 5.56 6.99 3.98
C TYR A 81 5.66 8.31 4.74
N ALA A 82 4.66 8.56 5.59
CA ALA A 82 4.58 9.76 6.42
C ALA A 82 4.84 9.46 7.90
N GLY A 83 4.35 8.34 8.40
CA GLY A 83 4.37 8.07 9.84
C GLY A 83 4.33 6.59 10.21
N GLY A 84 3.75 6.33 11.40
CA GLY A 84 3.76 5.01 12.04
C GLY A 84 3.06 3.91 11.26
N LEU A 85 2.02 4.25 10.49
CA LEU A 85 1.32 3.29 9.62
C LEU A 85 2.28 2.68 8.59
N GLY A 86 3.05 3.53 7.92
CA GLY A 86 4.03 3.08 6.92
C GLY A 86 5.20 2.32 7.54
N VAL A 87 5.70 2.74 8.70
CA VAL A 87 6.76 2.03 9.43
C VAL A 87 6.29 0.63 9.80
N LEU A 88 5.07 0.50 10.34
CA LEU A 88 4.50 -0.82 10.64
C LEU A 88 4.34 -1.66 9.38
N ALA A 89 3.82 -1.10 8.27
CA ALA A 89 3.67 -1.84 7.02
C ALA A 89 5.03 -2.35 6.50
N GLY A 90 6.07 -1.53 6.60
CA GLY A 90 7.44 -1.92 6.27
C GLY A 90 7.97 -3.05 7.15
N ASP A 91 7.79 -2.94 8.47
CA ASP A 91 8.22 -3.95 9.44
C ASP A 91 7.46 -5.27 9.25
N HIS A 92 6.15 -5.20 8.97
CA HIS A 92 5.32 -6.38 8.67
C HIS A 92 5.84 -7.15 7.45
N VAL A 93 6.15 -6.45 6.36
CA VAL A 93 6.70 -7.08 5.15
C VAL A 93 8.09 -7.69 5.40
N LYS A 94 8.96 -7.00 6.14
CA LYS A 94 10.29 -7.50 6.51
C LYS A 94 10.17 -8.77 7.38
N ALA A 95 9.31 -8.75 8.40
CA ALA A 95 9.06 -9.90 9.24
C ALA A 95 8.46 -11.08 8.44
N ALA A 96 7.53 -10.82 7.52
CA ALA A 96 6.99 -11.84 6.63
C ALA A 96 8.08 -12.47 5.74
N SER A 97 9.03 -11.65 5.25
CA SER A 97 10.21 -12.14 4.54
C SER A 97 11.04 -13.08 5.41
N ASP A 98 11.36 -12.67 6.65
CA ASP A 98 12.19 -13.47 7.57
C ASP A 98 11.55 -14.80 7.92
N LEU A 99 10.23 -14.81 8.06
CA LEU A 99 9.44 -16.02 8.33
C LEU A 99 9.20 -16.89 7.09
N GLY A 100 9.56 -16.42 5.89
CA GLY A 100 9.31 -17.11 4.62
C GLY A 100 7.84 -17.23 4.26
N LEU A 101 7.00 -16.28 4.71
CA LEU A 101 5.57 -16.29 4.39
C LEU A 101 5.34 -16.00 2.91
N ASN A 102 4.26 -16.59 2.38
CA ASN A 102 3.82 -16.34 1.00
C ASN A 102 3.00 -15.05 0.95
N LEU A 103 3.69 -13.91 0.90
CA LEU A 103 3.08 -12.58 0.94
C LEU A 103 3.52 -11.75 -0.25
N VAL A 104 2.61 -10.95 -0.76
CA VAL A 104 2.85 -9.87 -1.74
C VAL A 104 2.29 -8.57 -1.19
N GLY A 105 3.07 -7.49 -1.26
CA GLY A 105 2.60 -6.15 -0.91
C GLY A 105 2.04 -5.41 -2.12
N VAL A 106 1.04 -4.55 -1.90
CA VAL A 106 0.49 -3.62 -2.88
C VAL A 106 0.37 -2.24 -2.25
N GLY A 107 0.90 -1.22 -2.91
CA GLY A 107 0.85 0.17 -2.47
C GLY A 107 0.90 1.13 -3.64
N LEU A 108 1.13 2.40 -3.35
CA LEU A 108 1.28 3.44 -4.37
C LEU A 108 2.73 3.94 -4.42
N PHE A 109 3.21 4.24 -5.62
CA PHE A 109 4.45 4.97 -5.81
C PHE A 109 4.13 6.46 -5.92
N TYR A 110 4.48 7.20 -4.87
CA TYR A 110 4.31 8.65 -4.85
C TYR A 110 5.57 9.30 -5.41
N HIS A 111 5.52 9.79 -6.63
CA HIS A 111 6.70 10.35 -7.30
C HIS A 111 7.17 11.71 -6.76
N GLU A 112 6.40 12.35 -5.88
CA GLU A 112 6.82 13.50 -5.06
C GLU A 112 6.92 13.12 -3.56
N GLY A 113 6.58 11.87 -3.21
CA GLY A 113 6.71 11.35 -1.85
C GLY A 113 5.82 12.05 -0.84
N TYR A 114 6.39 12.26 0.36
CA TYR A 114 5.84 13.11 1.42
C TYR A 114 6.74 14.32 1.61
N PHE A 115 6.18 15.47 2.01
CA PHE A 115 6.92 16.72 2.08
C PHE A 115 8.01 16.73 3.16
N HIS A 116 9.06 17.52 2.90
CA HIS A 116 10.01 17.95 3.91
C HIS A 116 9.57 19.29 4.50
N GLN A 117 9.45 19.34 5.82
CA GLN A 117 9.11 20.57 6.52
C GLN A 117 10.30 21.52 6.54
N ARG A 118 10.09 22.76 6.15
CA ARG A 118 11.01 23.89 6.38
C ARG A 118 10.27 25.02 7.07
N LEU A 119 11.01 25.93 7.65
CA LEU A 119 10.47 27.16 8.19
C LEU A 119 10.82 28.33 7.25
N SER A 120 9.87 29.21 7.01
CA SER A 120 10.10 30.51 6.37
C SER A 120 10.87 31.44 7.31
N PRO A 121 11.40 32.59 6.83
CA PRO A 121 11.98 33.62 7.68
C PRO A 121 11.00 34.13 8.75
N GLU A 122 9.71 34.07 8.49
CA GLU A 122 8.61 34.49 9.38
C GLU A 122 8.23 33.41 10.39
N GLY A 123 8.83 32.21 10.32
CA GLY A 123 8.57 31.08 11.20
C GLY A 123 7.38 30.20 10.80
N GLU A 124 6.84 30.40 9.59
CA GLU A 124 5.75 29.57 9.07
C GLU A 124 6.26 28.28 8.46
N GLN A 125 5.45 27.21 8.52
CA GLN A 125 5.76 25.94 7.87
C GLN A 125 5.70 26.08 6.34
N VAL A 126 6.76 25.62 5.68
CA VAL A 126 6.84 25.47 4.22
C VAL A 126 6.99 24.00 3.88
N GLU A 127 6.11 23.50 3.03
CA GLU A 127 6.17 22.14 2.51
C GLU A 127 7.05 22.10 1.25
N VAL A 128 8.08 21.28 1.29
CA VAL A 128 9.01 21.09 0.16
C VAL A 128 8.90 19.67 -0.35
N TYR A 129 8.47 19.51 -1.59
CA TYR A 129 8.41 18.24 -2.29
C TYR A 129 9.62 18.09 -3.21
N GLU A 130 10.29 16.95 -3.12
CA GLU A 130 11.42 16.61 -3.99
C GLU A 130 10.99 15.49 -4.94
N PRO A 131 11.01 15.68 -6.28
CA PRO A 131 10.65 14.62 -7.21
C PRO A 131 11.55 13.38 -7.05
N LEU A 132 10.93 12.23 -6.93
CA LEU A 132 11.59 10.94 -6.85
C LEU A 132 11.76 10.38 -8.26
N ARG A 133 12.98 10.06 -8.65
CA ARG A 133 13.31 9.45 -9.92
C ARG A 133 13.41 7.94 -9.75
N PRO A 134 12.54 7.14 -10.39
CA PRO A 134 12.54 5.69 -10.21
C PRO A 134 13.89 5.02 -10.49
N GLU A 135 14.66 5.55 -11.44
CA GLU A 135 16.00 5.07 -11.79
C GLU A 135 17.06 5.29 -10.71
N GLU A 136 16.82 6.24 -9.79
CA GLU A 136 17.68 6.49 -8.63
C GLU A 136 17.25 5.69 -7.38
N LEU A 137 16.21 4.86 -7.48
CA LEU A 137 15.58 4.15 -6.38
C LEU A 137 15.71 2.62 -6.55
N PRO A 138 15.58 1.83 -5.48
CA PRO A 138 15.59 0.37 -5.56
C PRO A 138 14.29 -0.19 -6.18
N LEU A 139 13.90 0.34 -7.32
CA LEU A 139 12.68 0.05 -8.05
C LEU A 139 12.98 -0.62 -9.38
N VAL A 140 12.15 -1.60 -9.74
CA VAL A 140 12.23 -2.26 -11.04
C VAL A 140 10.85 -2.10 -11.71
N PRO A 141 10.77 -1.55 -12.93
CA PRO A 141 9.52 -1.51 -13.68
C PRO A 141 8.93 -2.92 -13.84
N VAL A 142 7.63 -3.03 -13.63
CA VAL A 142 6.95 -4.33 -13.75
C VAL A 142 6.64 -4.61 -15.20
N GLN A 143 7.10 -5.76 -15.67
CA GLN A 143 6.92 -6.24 -17.06
C GLN A 143 6.31 -7.64 -17.06
N ASP A 144 5.61 -7.98 -18.16
CA ASP A 144 5.13 -9.33 -18.43
C ASP A 144 6.27 -10.25 -18.91
N ALA A 145 5.93 -11.48 -19.27
CA ALA A 145 6.90 -12.47 -19.73
C ALA A 145 7.57 -12.08 -21.07
N GLU A 146 6.94 -11.23 -21.85
CA GLU A 146 7.41 -10.72 -23.13
C GLU A 146 8.23 -9.42 -22.98
N GLY A 147 8.42 -8.93 -21.74
CA GLY A 147 9.16 -7.70 -21.44
C GLY A 147 8.34 -6.40 -21.66
N ARG A 148 7.03 -6.51 -21.88
CA ARG A 148 6.15 -5.34 -22.02
C ARG A 148 5.72 -4.83 -20.66
N PRO A 149 5.61 -3.50 -20.46
CA PRO A 149 5.11 -2.96 -19.21
C PRO A 149 3.71 -3.48 -18.87
N VAL A 150 3.51 -4.01 -17.67
CA VAL A 150 2.18 -4.41 -17.20
C VAL A 150 1.34 -3.15 -17.01
N ARG A 151 0.13 -3.17 -17.58
CA ARG A 151 -0.85 -2.07 -17.51
C ARG A 151 -2.24 -2.64 -17.20
N VAL A 152 -2.93 -1.95 -16.30
CA VAL A 152 -4.37 -2.14 -16.07
C VAL A 152 -5.04 -0.76 -16.15
N ALA A 153 -6.36 -0.73 -16.13
CA ALA A 153 -7.10 0.53 -16.14
C ALA A 153 -8.16 0.54 -15.04
N VAL A 154 -8.43 1.72 -14.51
CA VAL A 154 -9.52 2.01 -13.58
C VAL A 154 -10.45 3.02 -14.24
N GLU A 155 -11.75 2.74 -14.21
CA GLU A 155 -12.76 3.61 -14.78
C GLU A 155 -12.94 4.85 -13.87
N PHE A 156 -12.77 6.03 -14.44
CA PHE A 156 -13.05 7.32 -13.84
C PHE A 156 -14.15 8.03 -14.64
N PRO A 157 -14.75 9.09 -14.11
CA PRO A 157 -15.82 9.81 -14.81
C PRO A 157 -15.40 10.22 -16.24
N GLY A 158 -16.04 9.58 -17.23
CA GLY A 158 -15.81 9.87 -18.65
C GLY A 158 -14.48 9.41 -19.24
N ARG A 159 -13.63 8.68 -18.49
CA ARG A 159 -12.31 8.23 -18.98
C ARG A 159 -11.80 6.97 -18.28
N LEU A 160 -10.77 6.38 -18.87
CA LEU A 160 -9.98 5.32 -18.24
C LEU A 160 -8.65 5.90 -17.75
N VAL A 161 -8.28 5.59 -16.51
CA VAL A 161 -6.96 5.90 -15.96
C VAL A 161 -6.12 4.64 -15.99
N HIS A 162 -5.02 4.68 -16.73
CA HIS A 162 -4.07 3.59 -16.82
C HIS A 162 -3.18 3.54 -15.57
N VAL A 163 -2.95 2.32 -15.09
CA VAL A 163 -2.15 2.05 -13.90
C VAL A 163 -1.04 1.09 -14.27
N GLY A 164 0.18 1.49 -14.02
CA GLY A 164 1.38 0.66 -14.09
C GLY A 164 1.96 0.46 -12.70
N GLY A 165 3.19 -0.07 -12.63
CA GLY A 165 3.79 -0.24 -11.33
C GLY A 165 5.29 -0.54 -11.37
N TYR A 166 5.88 -0.36 -10.20
CA TYR A 166 7.26 -0.74 -9.90
C TYR A 166 7.27 -1.84 -8.84
N ARG A 167 8.26 -2.73 -8.91
CA ARG A 167 8.51 -3.73 -7.88
C ARG A 167 9.67 -3.29 -7.01
N VAL A 168 9.44 -3.30 -5.69
CA VAL A 168 10.47 -3.28 -4.65
C VAL A 168 10.62 -4.69 -4.11
N GLN A 169 11.85 -5.19 -4.01
CA GLN A 169 12.11 -6.49 -3.41
C GLN A 169 12.55 -6.31 -1.95
N VAL A 170 11.70 -6.69 -1.00
CA VAL A 170 11.95 -6.61 0.45
C VAL A 170 12.29 -8.00 0.96
N GLY A 171 13.59 -8.32 0.99
CA GLY A 171 14.02 -9.68 1.24
C GLY A 171 13.41 -10.65 0.23
N ALA A 172 12.64 -11.62 0.70
CA ALA A 172 11.96 -12.61 -0.15
C ALA A 172 10.52 -12.21 -0.55
N VAL A 173 10.04 -11.02 -0.15
CA VAL A 173 8.68 -10.53 -0.42
C VAL A 173 8.73 -9.46 -1.52
N PRO A 174 8.01 -9.62 -2.64
CA PRO A 174 7.81 -8.56 -3.61
C PRO A 174 6.73 -7.58 -3.12
N VAL A 175 6.96 -6.30 -3.32
CA VAL A 175 5.95 -5.25 -3.13
C VAL A 175 5.77 -4.50 -4.43
N TYR A 176 4.53 -4.40 -4.90
CA TYR A 176 4.17 -3.68 -6.10
C TYR A 176 3.64 -2.30 -5.73
N LEU A 177 4.31 -1.27 -6.21
CA LEU A 177 3.96 0.13 -6.01
C LEU A 177 3.34 0.65 -7.30
N LEU A 178 2.05 0.92 -7.26
CA LEU A 178 1.27 1.36 -8.41
C LEU A 178 1.52 2.83 -8.72
N THR A 179 1.47 3.19 -9.99
CA THR A 179 1.60 4.57 -10.45
C THR A 179 0.65 4.86 -11.60
N THR A 180 0.16 6.10 -11.62
CA THR A 180 -0.57 6.67 -12.76
C THR A 180 0.29 7.63 -13.57
N ASP A 181 1.55 7.89 -13.16
CA ASP A 181 2.48 8.70 -13.94
C ASP A 181 2.98 7.95 -15.17
N LEU A 182 2.11 7.84 -16.15
CA LEU A 182 2.29 7.09 -17.38
C LEU A 182 1.99 8.00 -18.59
N PRO A 183 2.72 7.85 -19.70
CA PRO A 183 2.49 8.66 -20.89
C PRO A 183 1.11 8.45 -21.53
N GLU A 184 0.45 7.32 -21.23
CA GLU A 184 -0.90 7.01 -21.71
C GLU A 184 -1.99 7.84 -21.01
N ASN A 185 -1.68 8.43 -19.86
CA ASN A 185 -2.61 9.23 -19.07
C ASN A 185 -2.51 10.73 -19.39
N ALA A 186 -3.63 11.43 -19.26
CA ALA A 186 -3.67 12.88 -19.27
C ALA A 186 -2.79 13.47 -18.14
N PRO A 187 -2.24 14.69 -18.27
CA PRO A 187 -1.35 15.28 -17.27
C PRO A 187 -1.94 15.32 -15.86
N GLU A 188 -3.22 15.61 -15.73
CA GLU A 188 -3.95 15.62 -14.44
C GLU A 188 -4.05 14.22 -13.81
N ASP A 189 -4.28 13.18 -14.60
CA ASP A 189 -4.37 11.81 -14.12
C ASP A 189 -3.00 11.26 -13.69
N ARG A 190 -1.94 11.75 -14.32
CA ARG A 190 -0.57 11.41 -13.92
C ARG A 190 -0.24 11.90 -12.50
N GLN A 191 -0.94 12.95 -12.02
CA GLN A 191 -0.73 13.52 -10.68
C GLN A 191 -1.47 12.77 -9.57
N ILE A 192 -2.37 11.82 -9.88
CA ILE A 192 -3.13 11.06 -8.87
C ILE A 192 -2.17 10.39 -7.86
N THR A 193 -1.07 9.82 -8.34
CA THR A 193 -0.06 9.19 -7.48
C THR A 193 1.17 10.08 -7.26
N ALA A 194 1.04 11.42 -7.29
CA ALA A 194 2.17 12.30 -7.05
C ALA A 194 2.56 12.36 -5.57
N ARG A 195 1.61 12.60 -4.68
CA ARG A 195 1.85 12.91 -3.27
C ARG A 195 1.09 12.00 -2.33
N LEU A 196 1.78 11.51 -1.31
CA LEU A 196 1.14 10.83 -0.19
C LEU A 196 0.27 11.83 0.58
N TYR A 197 -0.97 11.42 0.87
CA TYR A 197 -1.97 12.26 1.54
C TYR A 197 -2.23 13.59 0.81
N ALA A 198 -2.40 13.53 -0.52
CA ALA A 198 -2.78 14.68 -1.31
C ALA A 198 -4.02 15.38 -0.73
N ALA A 199 -4.02 16.71 -0.80
CA ALA A 199 -5.10 17.52 -0.27
C ALA A 199 -6.40 17.36 -1.08
N GLY A 200 -7.53 17.31 -0.39
CA GLY A 200 -8.86 17.25 -0.97
C GLY A 200 -9.43 15.84 -1.14
N LEU A 201 -10.73 15.74 -0.94
CA LEU A 201 -11.45 14.46 -0.98
C LEU A 201 -11.40 13.79 -2.35
N GLU A 202 -11.37 14.57 -3.42
CA GLU A 202 -11.33 14.04 -4.78
C GLU A 202 -9.98 13.35 -5.07
N ALA A 203 -8.86 13.95 -4.69
CA ALA A 203 -7.55 13.30 -4.82
C ALA A 203 -7.47 12.02 -3.96
N ARG A 204 -8.09 12.04 -2.78
CA ARG A 204 -8.15 10.88 -1.89
C ARG A 204 -8.92 9.71 -2.50
N ILE A 205 -10.15 9.93 -2.96
CA ILE A 205 -10.94 8.85 -3.58
C ILE A 205 -10.26 8.30 -4.83
N GLN A 206 -9.63 9.16 -5.64
CA GLN A 206 -8.86 8.73 -6.81
C GLN A 206 -7.71 7.80 -6.44
N GLN A 207 -6.90 8.15 -5.44
CA GLN A 207 -5.80 7.33 -4.94
C GLN A 207 -6.31 5.98 -4.40
N GLU A 208 -7.39 5.98 -3.64
CA GLU A 208 -7.96 4.78 -3.05
C GLU A 208 -8.60 3.86 -4.10
N LEU A 209 -9.19 4.40 -5.17
CA LEU A 209 -9.64 3.63 -6.33
C LEU A 209 -8.46 2.97 -7.06
N VAL A 210 -7.37 3.71 -7.28
CA VAL A 210 -6.15 3.15 -7.89
C VAL A 210 -5.56 2.05 -7.01
N LEU A 211 -5.48 2.28 -5.69
CA LEU A 211 -4.96 1.28 -4.75
C LEU A 211 -5.85 0.04 -4.68
N GLY A 212 -7.15 0.21 -4.47
CA GLY A 212 -8.10 -0.88 -4.25
C GLY A 212 -8.44 -1.63 -5.54
N LEU A 213 -9.14 -0.97 -6.49
CA LEU A 213 -9.53 -1.60 -7.75
C LEU A 213 -8.30 -1.89 -8.61
N GLY A 214 -7.47 -0.88 -8.82
CA GLY A 214 -6.25 -1.00 -9.62
C GLY A 214 -5.31 -2.07 -9.09
N GLY A 215 -5.14 -2.16 -7.77
CA GLY A 215 -4.27 -3.15 -7.12
C GLY A 215 -4.71 -4.59 -7.34
N VAL A 216 -6.00 -4.89 -7.21
CA VAL A 216 -6.52 -6.24 -7.49
C VAL A 216 -6.33 -6.58 -8.96
N ARG A 217 -6.71 -5.68 -9.88
CA ARG A 217 -6.53 -5.88 -11.33
C ARG A 217 -5.05 -6.09 -11.69
N PHE A 218 -4.15 -5.34 -11.05
CA PHE A 218 -2.71 -5.44 -11.29
C PHE A 218 -2.16 -6.81 -10.85
N LEU A 219 -2.58 -7.32 -9.70
CA LEU A 219 -2.22 -8.67 -9.26
C LEU A 219 -2.72 -9.74 -10.24
N ARG A 220 -3.95 -9.59 -10.76
CA ARG A 220 -4.49 -10.51 -11.78
C ARG A 220 -3.70 -10.46 -13.09
N ALA A 221 -3.30 -9.27 -13.53
CA ALA A 221 -2.48 -9.10 -14.73
C ALA A 221 -1.08 -9.76 -14.58
N LEU A 222 -0.60 -9.91 -13.33
CA LEU A 222 0.62 -10.66 -13.01
C LEU A 222 0.39 -12.18 -12.87
N GLY A 223 -0.83 -12.67 -13.06
CA GLY A 223 -1.17 -14.08 -12.84
C GLY A 223 -1.22 -14.47 -11.36
N LEU A 224 -1.27 -13.50 -10.44
CA LEU A 224 -1.33 -13.75 -9.01
C LEU A 224 -2.78 -13.90 -8.54
N ALA A 225 -3.05 -14.98 -7.81
CA ALA A 225 -4.35 -15.29 -7.23
C ALA A 225 -4.23 -15.43 -5.70
N PRO A 226 -4.18 -14.32 -4.93
CA PRO A 226 -4.12 -14.40 -3.48
C PRO A 226 -5.34 -15.12 -2.91
N ALA A 227 -5.10 -16.01 -1.94
CA ALA A 227 -6.15 -16.66 -1.18
C ALA A 227 -6.72 -15.73 -0.11
N PHE A 228 -5.90 -14.78 0.37
CA PHE A 228 -6.32 -13.81 1.38
C PHE A 228 -5.89 -12.39 1.00
N PHE A 229 -6.72 -11.42 1.38
CA PHE A 229 -6.50 -9.99 1.19
C PHE A 229 -6.50 -9.29 2.54
N HIS A 230 -5.41 -8.63 2.86
CA HIS A 230 -5.26 -7.90 4.11
C HIS A 230 -5.27 -6.40 3.84
N MET A 231 -6.28 -5.71 4.35
CA MET A 231 -6.43 -4.26 4.28
C MET A 231 -5.76 -3.61 5.50
N ASN A 232 -4.66 -2.89 5.26
CA ASN A 232 -4.00 -2.08 6.27
C ASN A 232 -4.59 -0.68 6.25
N GLU A 233 -5.56 -0.42 7.12
CA GLU A 233 -6.45 0.74 7.20
C GLU A 233 -7.49 0.80 6.04
N GLY A 234 -8.42 1.76 6.13
CA GLY A 234 -9.53 1.93 5.19
C GLY A 234 -9.13 2.30 3.76
N HIS A 235 -7.94 2.88 3.56
CA HIS A 235 -7.46 3.39 2.26
C HIS A 235 -7.51 2.37 1.11
N SER A 236 -7.51 1.08 1.42
CA SER A 236 -7.56 0.00 0.41
C SER A 236 -8.92 -0.69 0.29
N ALA A 237 -9.94 -0.21 1.01
CA ALA A 237 -11.23 -0.92 1.13
C ALA A 237 -11.95 -1.14 -0.21
N PHE A 238 -11.68 -0.31 -1.22
CA PHE A 238 -12.22 -0.54 -2.57
C PHE A 238 -11.74 -1.87 -3.22
N LEU A 239 -10.69 -2.52 -2.68
CA LEU A 239 -10.35 -3.88 -3.12
C LEU A 239 -11.51 -4.87 -2.92
N GLY A 240 -12.32 -4.65 -1.87
CA GLY A 240 -13.50 -5.46 -1.61
C GLY A 240 -14.53 -5.35 -2.74
N LEU A 241 -14.72 -4.15 -3.30
CA LEU A 241 -15.63 -3.94 -4.44
C LEU A 241 -15.15 -4.65 -5.71
N GLU A 242 -13.84 -4.59 -6.02
CA GLU A 242 -13.32 -5.28 -7.21
C GLU A 242 -13.43 -6.80 -7.07
N ARG A 243 -13.18 -7.33 -5.87
CA ARG A 243 -13.36 -8.75 -5.60
C ARG A 243 -14.82 -9.19 -5.71
N LEU A 244 -15.76 -8.36 -5.23
CA LEU A 244 -17.19 -8.58 -5.44
C LEU A 244 -17.51 -8.62 -6.94
N ARG A 245 -16.99 -7.65 -7.71
CA ARG A 245 -17.19 -7.60 -9.16
C ARG A 245 -16.65 -8.86 -9.86
N GLU A 246 -15.47 -9.34 -9.47
CA GLU A 246 -14.91 -10.59 -10.02
C GLU A 246 -15.85 -11.76 -9.76
N LEU A 247 -16.29 -11.97 -8.52
CA LEU A 247 -17.16 -13.08 -8.14
C LEU A 247 -18.54 -13.03 -8.81
N VAL A 248 -19.13 -11.83 -8.91
CA VAL A 248 -20.40 -11.65 -9.64
C VAL A 248 -20.22 -11.96 -11.12
N ALA A 249 -19.12 -11.56 -11.72
CA ALA A 249 -18.80 -11.88 -13.12
C ALA A 249 -18.56 -13.39 -13.34
N GLU A 250 -18.13 -14.13 -12.30
CA GLU A 250 -18.04 -15.59 -12.29
C GLU A 250 -19.42 -16.29 -12.13
N GLY A 251 -20.49 -15.52 -11.89
CA GLY A 251 -21.86 -16.01 -11.81
C GLY A 251 -22.42 -16.15 -10.39
N TYR A 252 -21.70 -15.74 -9.35
CA TYR A 252 -22.25 -15.75 -8.00
C TYR A 252 -23.26 -14.61 -7.81
N PRO A 253 -24.42 -14.85 -7.19
CA PRO A 253 -25.31 -13.79 -6.75
C PRO A 253 -24.60 -12.86 -5.75
N PHE A 254 -24.92 -11.56 -5.74
CA PHE A 254 -24.23 -10.56 -4.91
C PHE A 254 -24.04 -10.98 -3.44
N ARG A 255 -25.09 -11.55 -2.81
CA ARG A 255 -25.01 -11.98 -1.40
C ARG A 255 -23.99 -13.09 -1.17
N GLU A 256 -23.92 -14.06 -2.06
CA GLU A 256 -22.93 -15.14 -2.02
C GLU A 256 -21.53 -14.61 -2.32
N ALA A 257 -21.41 -13.75 -3.32
CA ALA A 257 -20.17 -13.07 -3.65
C ALA A 257 -19.61 -12.26 -2.46
N LEU A 258 -20.51 -11.58 -1.71
CA LEU A 258 -20.13 -10.83 -0.52
C LEU A 258 -19.57 -11.75 0.57
N GLU A 259 -20.21 -12.87 0.86
CA GLU A 259 -19.72 -13.81 1.88
C GLU A 259 -18.39 -14.48 1.44
N LEU A 260 -18.22 -14.80 0.16
CA LEU A 260 -16.97 -15.33 -0.38
C LEU A 260 -15.84 -14.30 -0.29
N ALA A 261 -16.10 -13.05 -0.67
CA ALA A 261 -15.12 -11.97 -0.56
C ALA A 261 -14.71 -11.73 0.90
N ARG A 262 -15.69 -11.69 1.82
CA ARG A 262 -15.48 -11.52 3.26
C ARG A 262 -14.64 -12.64 3.85
N ALA A 263 -14.96 -13.90 3.55
CA ALA A 263 -14.29 -15.08 4.13
C ALA A 263 -12.77 -15.08 3.91
N SER A 264 -12.30 -14.35 2.93
CA SER A 264 -10.88 -14.26 2.55
C SER A 264 -10.31 -12.85 2.71
N ALA A 265 -10.95 -11.99 3.52
CA ALA A 265 -10.46 -10.64 3.80
C ALA A 265 -10.26 -10.38 5.30
N LEU A 266 -9.19 -9.65 5.61
CA LEU A 266 -8.83 -9.15 6.93
C LEU A 266 -8.71 -7.63 6.87
N PHE A 267 -9.26 -6.94 7.84
CA PHE A 267 -9.11 -5.50 8.03
C PHE A 267 -8.38 -5.19 9.34
N THR A 268 -7.30 -4.41 9.26
CA THR A 268 -6.60 -3.88 10.43
C THR A 268 -6.78 -2.38 10.47
N THR A 269 -7.45 -1.88 11.52
CA THR A 269 -7.59 -0.43 11.76
C THR A 269 -6.50 0.07 12.70
N HIS A 270 -6.00 1.27 12.45
CA HIS A 270 -4.94 1.93 13.23
C HIS A 270 -5.42 3.22 13.89
N THR A 271 -6.42 3.86 13.32
CA THR A 271 -6.86 5.20 13.72
C THR A 271 -7.85 5.12 14.90
N PRO A 272 -7.51 5.73 16.06
CA PRO A 272 -8.34 5.62 17.27
C PRO A 272 -9.45 6.65 17.36
N VAL A 273 -9.63 7.51 16.34
CA VAL A 273 -10.60 8.62 16.35
C VAL A 273 -11.41 8.66 15.06
N PRO A 274 -12.73 8.91 15.14
CA PRO A 274 -13.60 8.91 13.95
C PRO A 274 -13.19 9.91 12.85
N ALA A 275 -12.59 11.05 13.23
CA ALA A 275 -12.18 12.10 12.30
C ALA A 275 -10.98 11.72 11.41
N GLY A 276 -10.25 10.66 11.77
CA GLY A 276 -9.10 10.19 10.99
C GLY A 276 -9.45 9.09 9.97
N HIS A 277 -10.72 8.67 9.89
CA HIS A 277 -11.17 7.70 8.89
C HIS A 277 -11.68 8.42 7.65
N ASP A 278 -11.26 7.95 6.47
CA ASP A 278 -11.72 8.54 5.21
C ASP A 278 -13.22 8.28 5.01
N VAL A 279 -13.92 9.39 4.75
CA VAL A 279 -15.34 9.40 4.40
C VAL A 279 -15.54 10.27 3.18
N PHE A 280 -16.43 9.85 2.29
CA PHE A 280 -16.73 10.56 1.05
C PHE A 280 -18.19 10.97 1.00
N PRO A 281 -18.52 12.20 0.55
CA PRO A 281 -19.89 12.57 0.19
C PRO A 281 -20.47 11.60 -0.84
N LEU A 282 -21.77 11.29 -0.71
CA LEU A 282 -22.40 10.29 -1.58
C LEU A 282 -22.40 10.71 -3.06
N ASP A 283 -22.50 12.01 -3.36
CA ASP A 283 -22.41 12.55 -4.72
C ASP A 283 -21.02 12.35 -5.35
N LEU A 284 -19.96 12.39 -4.53
CA LEU A 284 -18.61 12.07 -4.99
C LEU A 284 -18.49 10.57 -5.31
N VAL A 285 -19.07 9.72 -4.47
CA VAL A 285 -19.10 8.26 -4.71
C VAL A 285 -19.92 7.95 -5.97
N ASP A 286 -21.09 8.57 -6.14
CA ASP A 286 -21.89 8.42 -7.35
C ASP A 286 -21.13 8.84 -8.61
N ARG A 287 -20.35 9.91 -8.53
CA ARG A 287 -19.55 10.42 -9.66
C ARG A 287 -18.47 9.43 -10.08
N TYR A 288 -17.76 8.81 -9.12
CA TYR A 288 -16.64 7.90 -9.41
C TYR A 288 -17.04 6.45 -9.58
N LEU A 289 -18.09 6.00 -8.89
CA LEU A 289 -18.55 4.63 -8.88
C LEU A 289 -19.97 4.48 -9.44
N GLY A 290 -20.49 5.53 -10.10
CA GLY A 290 -21.77 5.49 -10.81
C GLY A 290 -21.78 4.36 -11.85
N GLY A 291 -22.79 3.48 -11.77
CA GLY A 291 -22.88 2.28 -12.61
C GLY A 291 -22.04 1.09 -12.11
N PHE A 292 -21.21 1.23 -11.05
CA PHE A 292 -20.50 0.09 -10.48
C PHE A 292 -21.46 -0.92 -9.83
N TRP A 293 -22.56 -0.43 -9.21
CA TRP A 293 -23.61 -1.27 -8.64
C TRP A 293 -24.30 -2.16 -9.68
N GLU A 294 -24.44 -1.70 -10.94
CA GLU A 294 -24.95 -2.53 -12.03
C GLU A 294 -24.03 -3.73 -12.32
N LYS A 295 -22.71 -3.52 -12.23
CA LYS A 295 -21.72 -4.61 -12.35
C LYS A 295 -21.80 -5.61 -11.21
N LEU A 296 -22.36 -5.21 -10.07
CA LEU A 296 -22.61 -6.08 -8.91
C LEU A 296 -24.03 -6.71 -8.94
N GLY A 297 -24.87 -6.33 -9.89
CA GLY A 297 -26.25 -6.81 -9.99
C GLY A 297 -27.15 -6.34 -8.85
N VAL A 298 -26.90 -5.13 -8.29
CA VAL A 298 -27.64 -4.54 -7.19
C VAL A 298 -28.08 -3.11 -7.53
N ASP A 299 -29.02 -2.57 -6.77
CA ASP A 299 -29.37 -1.16 -6.83
C ASP A 299 -28.34 -0.27 -6.11
N ARG A 300 -28.45 1.03 -6.35
CA ARG A 300 -27.59 2.06 -5.74
C ARG A 300 -27.61 2.02 -4.20
N ASP A 301 -28.79 1.87 -3.60
CA ASP A 301 -28.95 1.92 -2.15
C ASP A 301 -28.31 0.70 -1.48
N THR A 302 -28.43 -0.48 -2.05
CA THR A 302 -27.72 -1.70 -1.64
C THR A 302 -26.20 -1.51 -1.74
N PHE A 303 -25.71 -0.91 -2.82
CA PHE A 303 -24.29 -0.60 -3.00
C PHE A 303 -23.79 0.41 -1.95
N LEU A 304 -24.46 1.54 -1.84
CA LEU A 304 -24.08 2.56 -0.84
C LEU A 304 -24.17 2.01 0.58
N GLY A 305 -25.11 1.11 0.83
CA GLY A 305 -25.23 0.38 2.08
C GLY A 305 -23.97 -0.31 2.55
N LEU A 306 -23.02 -0.65 1.65
CA LEU A 306 -21.73 -1.24 2.03
C LEU A 306 -20.84 -0.27 2.81
N GLY A 307 -20.91 1.02 2.54
CA GLY A 307 -20.10 2.05 3.20
C GLY A 307 -20.90 3.08 4.01
N LEU A 308 -22.23 3.05 3.96
CA LEU A 308 -23.06 4.10 4.54
C LEU A 308 -22.78 4.30 6.05
N GLU A 309 -22.61 5.55 6.43
CA GLU A 309 -22.49 6.01 7.80
C GLU A 309 -23.26 7.31 7.98
N GLU A 310 -24.12 7.37 9.00
CA GLU A 310 -24.85 8.59 9.37
C GLU A 310 -23.97 9.48 10.24
N LYS A 311 -23.71 10.69 9.79
CA LYS A 311 -22.98 11.72 10.52
C LYS A 311 -23.93 12.86 10.90
N PRO A 312 -23.60 13.69 11.91
CA PRO A 312 -24.43 14.84 12.28
C PRO A 312 -24.73 15.82 11.13
N TRP A 313 -23.89 15.83 10.11
CA TRP A 313 -24.01 16.69 8.93
C TRP A 313 -24.60 16.00 7.70
N GLY A 314 -25.07 14.77 7.84
CA GLY A 314 -25.68 13.97 6.77
C GLY A 314 -24.95 12.65 6.48
N PRO A 315 -25.53 11.81 5.63
CA PRO A 315 -24.97 10.51 5.28
C PRO A 315 -23.69 10.65 4.44
N VAL A 316 -22.73 9.76 4.72
CA VAL A 316 -21.45 9.67 4.02
C VAL A 316 -21.13 8.21 3.68
N PHE A 317 -20.21 8.01 2.77
CA PHE A 317 -19.61 6.69 2.48
C PHE A 317 -18.28 6.56 3.23
N SER A 318 -18.25 5.69 4.22
CA SER A 318 -17.10 5.44 5.09
C SER A 318 -16.28 4.26 4.57
N MET A 319 -14.99 4.48 4.33
CA MET A 319 -14.06 3.45 3.87
C MET A 319 -13.86 2.36 4.93
N SER A 320 -13.87 2.72 6.21
CA SER A 320 -13.78 1.75 7.30
C SER A 320 -15.05 0.89 7.41
N ASN A 321 -16.24 1.46 7.18
CA ASN A 321 -17.47 0.67 7.12
C ASN A 321 -17.44 -0.32 5.95
N LEU A 322 -16.99 0.13 4.78
CA LEU A 322 -16.81 -0.74 3.61
C LEU A 322 -15.83 -1.89 3.94
N ALA A 323 -14.67 -1.57 4.54
CA ALA A 323 -13.68 -2.57 4.91
C ALA A 323 -14.26 -3.60 5.89
N LEU A 324 -14.96 -3.16 6.95
CA LEU A 324 -15.58 -4.03 7.94
C LEU A 324 -16.70 -4.89 7.37
N ARG A 325 -17.46 -4.39 6.39
CA ARG A 325 -18.54 -5.15 5.74
C ARG A 325 -18.02 -6.12 4.68
N THR A 326 -16.82 -5.92 4.17
CA THR A 326 -16.18 -6.79 3.17
C THR A 326 -15.05 -7.65 3.71
N ALA A 327 -14.84 -7.67 5.05
CA ALA A 327 -13.90 -8.54 5.74
C ALA A 327 -14.61 -9.38 6.80
N ALA A 328 -14.23 -10.66 6.92
CA ALA A 328 -14.72 -11.52 7.98
C ALA A 328 -13.93 -11.36 9.27
N GLN A 329 -12.70 -10.88 9.18
CA GLN A 329 -11.82 -10.67 10.33
C GLN A 329 -11.44 -9.20 10.42
N ALA A 330 -11.47 -8.64 11.64
CA ALA A 330 -11.02 -7.28 11.88
C ALA A 330 -10.26 -7.20 13.21
N ASN A 331 -9.21 -6.35 13.25
CA ASN A 331 -8.47 -6.12 14.47
C ASN A 331 -7.97 -4.67 14.59
N GLY A 332 -7.92 -4.21 15.84
CA GLY A 332 -7.11 -3.06 16.24
C GLY A 332 -5.66 -3.48 16.54
N VAL A 333 -4.79 -2.49 16.74
CA VAL A 333 -3.33 -2.70 16.83
C VAL A 333 -2.77 -2.74 18.24
N SER A 334 -3.62 -2.83 19.23
CA SER A 334 -3.34 -3.15 20.64
C SER A 334 -4.63 -3.54 21.34
N ARG A 335 -4.55 -4.10 22.55
CA ARG A 335 -5.74 -4.43 23.34
C ARG A 335 -6.63 -3.21 23.54
N LEU A 336 -6.07 -2.09 24.00
CA LEU A 336 -6.82 -0.84 24.21
C LEU A 336 -7.42 -0.34 22.89
N HIS A 337 -6.66 -0.39 21.79
CA HIS A 337 -7.15 0.04 20.49
C HIS A 337 -8.29 -0.86 19.98
N GLY A 338 -8.25 -2.17 20.24
CA GLY A 338 -9.37 -3.07 19.97
C GLY A 338 -10.64 -2.68 20.72
N GLU A 339 -10.52 -2.30 22.00
CA GLU A 339 -11.63 -1.80 22.81
C GLU A 339 -12.21 -0.48 22.25
N VAL A 340 -11.33 0.46 21.88
CA VAL A 340 -11.72 1.73 21.25
C VAL A 340 -12.41 1.48 19.92
N SER A 341 -11.86 0.59 19.07
CA SER A 341 -12.43 0.27 17.77
C SER A 341 -13.81 -0.38 17.88
N ARG A 342 -14.00 -1.31 18.81
CA ARG A 342 -15.33 -1.91 19.07
C ARG A 342 -16.38 -0.85 19.42
N ASN A 343 -16.03 0.10 20.27
CA ASN A 343 -16.94 1.20 20.63
C ASN A 343 -17.23 2.10 19.42
N MET A 344 -16.20 2.45 18.64
CA MET A 344 -16.30 3.35 17.50
C MET A 344 -17.17 2.78 16.37
N PHE A 345 -17.02 1.48 16.08
CA PHE A 345 -17.73 0.81 14.99
C PHE A 345 -18.96 0.01 15.42
N ARG A 346 -19.37 0.12 16.69
CA ARG A 346 -20.53 -0.62 17.23
C ARG A 346 -21.82 -0.42 16.43
N HIS A 347 -21.97 0.73 15.80
CA HIS A 347 -23.13 1.06 14.97
C HIS A 347 -23.35 0.09 13.80
N LEU A 348 -22.31 -0.65 13.37
CA LEU A 348 -22.42 -1.67 12.32
C LEU A 348 -23.05 -2.99 12.82
N TRP A 349 -23.13 -3.17 14.13
CA TRP A 349 -23.72 -4.35 14.78
C TRP A 349 -24.78 -3.92 15.79
N PRO A 350 -25.95 -3.42 15.33
CA PRO A 350 -27.01 -2.99 16.22
C PRO A 350 -27.48 -4.18 17.07
N GLY A 351 -27.61 -3.94 18.37
CA GLY A 351 -28.02 -4.95 19.33
C GLY A 351 -26.88 -5.69 20.06
N LEU A 352 -25.63 -5.57 19.58
CA LEU A 352 -24.47 -6.13 20.29
C LEU A 352 -23.96 -5.18 21.39
N LEU A 353 -23.46 -5.75 22.48
CA LEU A 353 -22.64 -5.02 23.43
C LEU A 353 -21.25 -4.71 22.80
N ALA A 354 -20.54 -3.72 23.34
CA ALA A 354 -19.24 -3.32 22.76
C ALA A 354 -18.22 -4.47 22.77
N GLU A 355 -18.22 -5.30 23.82
CA GLU A 355 -17.35 -6.47 23.94
C GLU A 355 -17.68 -7.61 22.98
N GLU A 356 -18.90 -7.64 22.43
CA GLU A 356 -19.38 -8.64 21.48
C GLU A 356 -19.09 -8.27 20.02
N VAL A 357 -18.76 -6.98 19.76
CA VAL A 357 -18.40 -6.52 18.40
C VAL A 357 -17.20 -7.31 17.90
N PRO A 358 -17.26 -7.93 16.71
CA PRO A 358 -16.24 -8.86 16.22
C PRO A 358 -14.98 -8.16 15.70
N ILE A 359 -14.40 -7.28 16.53
CA ILE A 359 -13.12 -6.63 16.30
C ILE A 359 -12.15 -7.09 17.39
N GLY A 360 -11.17 -7.89 16.99
CA GLY A 360 -10.11 -8.35 17.86
C GLY A 360 -8.98 -7.34 18.04
N HIS A 361 -7.83 -7.81 18.51
CA HIS A 361 -6.62 -7.01 18.51
C HIS A 361 -5.39 -7.88 18.26
N VAL A 362 -4.40 -7.30 17.58
CA VAL A 362 -3.06 -7.83 17.44
C VAL A 362 -2.11 -6.66 17.73
N THR A 363 -1.32 -6.78 18.80
CA THR A 363 -0.39 -5.69 19.15
C THR A 363 0.67 -5.53 18.07
N ASN A 364 0.89 -4.29 17.63
CA ASN A 364 1.91 -3.98 16.64
C ASN A 364 3.29 -4.48 17.10
N GLY A 365 3.97 -5.18 16.20
CA GLY A 365 5.36 -5.58 16.37
C GLY A 365 6.32 -4.57 15.76
N VAL A 366 7.61 -4.82 15.99
CA VAL A 366 8.72 -4.06 15.43
C VAL A 366 9.69 -5.05 14.80
N HIS A 367 10.17 -4.76 13.59
CA HIS A 367 11.23 -5.55 12.97
C HIS A 367 12.59 -5.16 13.56
N THR A 368 13.01 -5.87 14.59
CA THR A 368 14.18 -5.53 15.44
C THR A 368 15.47 -5.32 14.64
N TRP A 369 15.73 -6.14 13.62
CA TRP A 369 16.91 -6.03 12.77
C TRP A 369 16.99 -4.73 11.93
N THR A 370 15.90 -3.99 11.81
CA THR A 370 15.91 -2.67 11.16
C THR A 370 16.49 -1.60 12.06
N PHE A 371 16.34 -1.74 13.39
CA PHE A 371 16.62 -0.70 14.38
C PHE A 371 17.79 -1.04 15.30
N LEU A 372 18.39 -2.22 15.21
CA LEU A 372 19.59 -2.69 15.92
C LEU A 372 20.82 -2.75 14.95
#